data_ec09cc5ae9b88e27e6c0a6cd5bca4261
#
_entry.id   ec09cc5ae9b88e27e6c0a6cd5bca4261
#
_cell.length_a   1.000
_cell.length_b   1.000
_cell.length_c   1.000
_cell.angle_alpha   90.00
_cell.angle_beta   90.00
_cell.angle_gamma   90.00
#
_symmetry.space_group_name_H-M   'P 1'
#
loop_
_entity.id
_entity.type
_entity.pdbx_description
1 polymer ?
#
loop_
_entity_poly.entity_id
_entity_poly.type
_entity_poly.pdbx_seq_one_letter_code
_entity_poly.pdbx_strand_id
1 'polypeptide(L)'
;HLQYSTSKFADIALHYDYLEIQAHDFSEQIQFNTFLMDLSSKTGIPLIAGTDTHSINQYKAECRTILQYSKNIDFGDEDTFDLTYKSYDGLCAMFEKQGLDEEIYLEAINNTNIMADSVEDFELDTSFKYPILYGEQDEQILLERLREKYKEKIAKGIIDKSHAKEYGDKIKE
;
A
#
# COMPACT_ATOMS: atom_id res chain seq x y z
N HIS A 1 12.29 13.63 -16.27
CA HIS A 1 11.08 13.39 -17.06
C HIS A 1 10.78 11.90 -17.08
N LEU A 2 9.82 11.47 -16.27
CA LEU A 2 9.21 10.14 -16.38
C LEU A 2 8.44 10.13 -17.70
N GLN A 3 8.93 9.37 -18.67
CA GLN A 3 8.27 9.20 -19.95
C GLN A 3 7.33 8.00 -19.83
N TYR A 4 6.07 8.25 -19.55
CA TYR A 4 5.03 7.21 -19.53
C TYR A 4 4.84 6.67 -20.94
N SER A 5 4.82 5.34 -21.07
CA SER A 5 4.60 4.66 -22.35
C SER A 5 3.43 3.69 -22.20
N THR A 6 2.30 4.02 -22.80
CA THR A 6 1.09 3.18 -22.82
C THR A 6 1.36 1.76 -23.32
N SER A 7 2.26 1.59 -24.31
CA SER A 7 2.58 0.26 -24.82
C SER A 7 3.30 -0.66 -23.83
N LYS A 8 4.07 -0.10 -22.89
CA LYS A 8 4.75 -0.88 -21.86
C LYS A 8 3.84 -1.24 -20.69
N PHE A 9 2.84 -0.40 -20.41
CA PHE A 9 1.96 -0.56 -19.27
C PHE A 9 0.64 -1.25 -19.62
N ALA A 10 0.28 -1.34 -20.90
CA ALA A 10 -0.99 -1.96 -21.32
C ALA A 10 -1.12 -3.40 -20.82
N ASP A 11 -0.06 -4.22 -20.98
CA ASP A 11 -0.09 -5.62 -20.52
C ASP A 11 -0.23 -5.73 -19.00
N ILE A 12 0.41 -4.81 -18.26
CA ILE A 12 0.31 -4.77 -16.78
C ILE A 12 -1.08 -4.29 -16.38
N ALA A 13 -1.60 -3.27 -17.05
CA ALA A 13 -2.91 -2.69 -16.76
C ALA A 13 -4.04 -3.72 -16.88
N LEU A 14 -3.96 -4.66 -17.82
CA LEU A 14 -4.95 -5.72 -18.00
C LEU A 14 -5.11 -6.68 -16.79
N HIS A 15 -4.25 -6.56 -15.78
CA HIS A 15 -4.39 -7.28 -14.51
C HIS A 15 -5.16 -6.48 -13.44
N TYR A 16 -5.64 -5.28 -13.77
CA TYR A 16 -6.39 -4.40 -12.87
C TYR A 16 -7.80 -4.17 -13.40
N ASP A 17 -8.75 -4.09 -12.50
CA ASP A 17 -10.16 -3.83 -12.83
C ASP A 17 -10.44 -2.36 -13.08
N TYR A 18 -9.63 -1.47 -12.48
CA TYR A 18 -9.77 -0.01 -12.56
C TYR A 18 -8.41 0.67 -12.63
N LEU A 19 -8.39 1.90 -13.18
CA LEU A 19 -7.26 2.82 -13.15
C LEU A 19 -7.66 4.06 -12.33
N GLU A 20 -6.87 4.43 -11.32
CA GLU A 20 -7.18 5.51 -10.39
C GLU A 20 -6.56 6.83 -10.85
N ILE A 21 -7.41 7.86 -11.05
CA ILE A 21 -7.01 9.25 -11.22
C ILE A 21 -7.19 10.03 -9.92
N GLN A 22 -6.29 10.97 -9.65
CA GLN A 22 -6.31 11.78 -8.42
C GLN A 22 -6.37 13.28 -8.75
N ALA A 23 -7.06 14.04 -7.89
CA ALA A 23 -7.34 15.46 -8.11
C ALA A 23 -6.27 16.43 -7.59
N HIS A 24 -5.06 15.94 -7.25
CA HIS A 24 -3.98 16.78 -6.74
C HIS A 24 -3.43 17.73 -7.82
N ASP A 25 -3.34 19.02 -7.48
CA ASP A 25 -2.99 20.09 -8.40
C ASP A 25 -1.47 20.31 -8.48
N PHE A 26 -0.74 19.33 -9.03
CA PHE A 26 0.66 19.47 -9.38
C PHE A 26 0.94 18.79 -10.73
N SER A 27 1.99 19.24 -11.39
CA SER A 27 2.25 18.92 -12.80
C SER A 27 2.39 17.43 -13.09
N GLU A 28 3.04 16.70 -12.20
CA GLU A 28 3.28 15.26 -12.32
C GLU A 28 1.99 14.46 -12.22
N GLN A 29 1.08 14.85 -11.31
CA GLN A 29 -0.23 14.20 -11.20
C GLN A 29 -1.09 14.45 -12.44
N ILE A 30 -1.11 15.67 -12.95
CA ILE A 30 -1.85 16.02 -14.16
C ILE A 30 -1.32 15.20 -15.36
N GLN A 31 0.01 15.07 -15.49
CA GLN A 31 0.62 14.25 -16.54
C GLN A 31 0.28 12.77 -16.36
N PHE A 32 0.27 12.27 -15.13
CA PHE A 32 -0.09 10.89 -14.83
C PHE A 32 -1.57 10.62 -15.11
N ASN A 33 -2.47 11.50 -14.71
CA ASN A 33 -3.88 11.40 -15.06
C ASN A 33 -4.09 11.36 -16.59
N THR A 34 -3.38 12.23 -17.34
CA THR A 34 -3.43 12.21 -18.80
C THR A 34 -2.98 10.87 -19.39
N PHE A 35 -1.91 10.30 -18.84
CA PHE A 35 -1.44 8.97 -19.21
C PHE A 35 -2.48 7.88 -18.92
N LEU A 36 -3.12 7.91 -17.73
CA LEU A 36 -4.13 6.93 -17.34
C LEU A 36 -5.40 7.03 -18.20
N MET A 37 -5.81 8.23 -18.59
CA MET A 37 -6.91 8.43 -19.52
C MET A 37 -6.62 7.84 -20.91
N ASP A 38 -5.40 8.04 -21.43
CA ASP A 38 -4.97 7.43 -22.69
C ASP A 38 -4.91 5.89 -22.57
N LEU A 39 -4.43 5.38 -21.43
CA LEU A 39 -4.37 3.94 -21.17
C LEU A 39 -5.77 3.34 -21.05
N SER A 40 -6.69 3.98 -20.30
CA SER A 40 -8.10 3.60 -20.19
C SER A 40 -8.78 3.52 -21.56
N SER A 41 -8.61 4.57 -22.38
CA SER A 41 -9.15 4.61 -23.76
C SER A 41 -8.67 3.47 -24.64
N LYS A 42 -7.42 3.02 -24.48
CA LYS A 42 -6.82 1.94 -25.27
C LYS A 42 -7.15 0.54 -24.78
N THR A 43 -7.29 0.37 -23.47
CA THR A 43 -7.50 -0.93 -22.83
C THR A 43 -8.96 -1.23 -22.53
N GLY A 44 -9.81 -0.20 -22.45
CA GLY A 44 -11.19 -0.29 -21.99
C GLY A 44 -11.35 -0.45 -20.48
N ILE A 45 -10.26 -0.32 -19.71
CA ILE A 45 -10.31 -0.38 -18.24
C ILE A 45 -10.89 0.94 -17.72
N PRO A 46 -11.97 0.92 -16.91
CA PRO A 46 -12.61 2.13 -16.43
C PRO A 46 -11.72 2.91 -15.45
N LEU A 47 -11.89 4.22 -15.44
CA LEU A 47 -11.27 5.13 -14.47
C LEU A 47 -12.09 5.14 -13.18
N ILE A 48 -11.42 5.28 -12.03
CA ILE A 48 -12.01 5.65 -10.74
C ILE A 48 -11.31 6.89 -10.19
N ALA A 49 -12.03 7.65 -9.36
CA ALA A 49 -11.48 8.83 -8.70
C ALA A 49 -10.98 8.48 -7.30
N GLY A 50 -9.69 8.72 -7.05
CA GLY A 50 -9.06 8.60 -5.73
C GLY A 50 -8.82 9.97 -5.10
N THR A 51 -8.80 10.02 -3.77
CA THR A 51 -8.58 11.25 -2.99
C THR A 51 -7.33 11.21 -2.14
N ASP A 52 -6.75 10.03 -1.94
CA ASP A 52 -5.61 9.82 -1.02
C ASP A 52 -5.82 10.49 0.35
N THR A 53 -7.02 10.37 0.90
CA THR A 53 -7.39 11.05 2.14
C THR A 53 -6.68 10.45 3.35
N HIS A 54 -5.87 11.26 4.03
CA HIS A 54 -5.17 10.89 5.28
C HIS A 54 -5.75 11.58 6.53
N SER A 55 -6.57 12.59 6.36
CA SER A 55 -7.11 13.37 7.48
C SER A 55 -8.55 13.81 7.18
N ILE A 56 -9.40 13.80 8.20
CA ILE A 56 -10.82 14.17 8.03
C ILE A 56 -11.01 15.69 7.84
N ASN A 57 -10.08 16.50 8.34
CA ASN A 57 -10.12 17.96 8.21
C ASN A 57 -8.73 18.56 8.47
N GLN A 58 -8.62 19.87 8.26
CA GLN A 58 -7.37 20.61 8.42
C GLN A 58 -6.74 20.48 9.82
N TYR A 59 -7.53 20.53 10.88
CA TYR A 59 -7.02 20.35 12.25
C TYR A 59 -6.34 18.97 12.42
N LYS A 60 -6.94 17.91 11.87
CA LYS A 60 -6.36 16.57 11.92
C LYS A 60 -5.14 16.43 11.02
N ALA A 61 -5.08 17.17 9.92
CA ALA A 61 -3.90 17.23 9.08
C ALA A 61 -2.71 17.87 9.83
N GLU A 62 -2.94 18.96 10.54
CA GLU A 62 -1.92 19.60 11.39
C GLU A 62 -1.43 18.67 12.51
N CYS A 63 -2.35 17.95 13.18
CA CYS A 63 -1.98 16.93 14.16
C CYS A 63 -1.12 15.81 13.55
N ARG A 64 -1.43 15.37 12.33
CA ARG A 64 -0.64 14.38 11.60
C ARG A 64 0.78 14.89 11.33
N THR A 65 0.93 16.12 10.87
CA THR A 65 2.23 16.74 10.62
C THR A 65 3.08 16.80 11.90
N ILE A 66 2.49 17.19 13.04
CA ILE A 66 3.19 17.20 14.33
C ILE A 66 3.66 15.79 14.72
N LEU A 67 2.80 14.77 14.51
CA LEU A 67 3.14 13.38 14.79
C LEU A 67 4.28 12.87 13.91
N GLN A 68 4.24 13.17 12.61
CA GLN A 68 5.29 12.83 11.65
C GLN A 68 6.62 13.46 12.07
N TYR A 69 6.61 14.76 12.35
CA TYR A 69 7.79 15.47 12.82
C TYR A 69 8.37 14.86 14.11
N SER A 70 7.51 14.51 15.09
CA SER A 70 7.94 13.89 16.35
C SER A 70 8.62 12.52 16.18
N LYS A 71 8.32 11.83 15.06
CA LYS A 71 8.87 10.51 14.71
C LYS A 71 9.98 10.58 13.67
N ASN A 72 10.43 11.78 13.27
CA ASN A 72 11.38 12.03 12.18
C ASN A 72 10.94 11.33 10.86
N ILE A 73 9.64 11.35 10.56
CA ILE A 73 9.08 10.86 9.30
C ILE A 73 8.97 12.05 8.36
N ASP A 74 9.59 11.94 7.18
CA ASP A 74 9.57 12.93 6.11
C ASP A 74 9.13 12.21 4.83
N PHE A 75 8.03 12.67 4.24
CA PHE A 75 7.51 12.17 2.96
C PHE A 75 7.86 13.10 1.79
N GLY A 76 8.73 14.08 2.01
CA GLY A 76 9.16 15.03 0.99
C GLY A 76 8.01 15.91 0.49
N ASP A 77 7.85 15.99 -0.84
CA ASP A 77 6.86 16.87 -1.46
C ASP A 77 5.40 16.49 -1.14
N GLU A 78 5.12 15.23 -0.72
CA GLU A 78 3.79 14.80 -0.32
C GLU A 78 3.26 15.55 0.92
N ASP A 79 4.14 16.08 1.76
CA ASP A 79 3.77 16.89 2.92
C ASP A 79 3.12 18.23 2.53
N THR A 80 3.18 18.63 1.27
CA THR A 80 2.57 19.86 0.74
C THR A 80 1.16 19.64 0.17
N PHE A 81 0.72 18.38 0.03
CA PHE A 81 -0.58 18.07 -0.57
C PHE A 81 -1.72 18.21 0.44
N ASP A 82 -2.85 18.69 -0.04
CA ASP A 82 -4.07 18.69 0.74
C ASP A 82 -4.71 17.30 0.75
N LEU A 83 -4.31 16.48 1.72
CA LEU A 83 -4.79 15.10 1.94
C LEU A 83 -5.98 15.04 2.92
N THR A 84 -6.76 16.12 3.02
CA THR A 84 -7.99 16.13 3.81
C THR A 84 -9.15 15.51 3.02
N TYR A 85 -10.18 15.03 3.74
CA TYR A 85 -11.41 14.55 3.13
C TYR A 85 -12.06 15.64 2.25
N LYS A 86 -12.53 15.24 1.08
CA LYS A 86 -13.25 16.10 0.13
C LYS A 86 -14.71 15.66 0.02
N SER A 87 -15.61 16.63 0.02
CA SER A 87 -16.99 16.40 -0.42
C SER A 87 -17.03 16.15 -1.93
N TYR A 88 -18.16 15.65 -2.42
CA TYR A 88 -18.38 15.48 -3.86
C TYR A 88 -18.10 16.76 -4.65
N ASP A 89 -18.71 17.89 -4.24
CA ASP A 89 -18.51 19.18 -4.92
C ASP A 89 -17.06 19.66 -4.84
N GLY A 90 -16.40 19.41 -3.68
CA GLY A 90 -14.99 19.75 -3.49
C GLY A 90 -14.08 18.95 -4.41
N LEU A 91 -14.36 17.66 -4.59
CA LEU A 91 -13.59 16.80 -5.49
C LEU A 91 -13.80 17.19 -6.96
N CYS A 92 -15.04 17.49 -7.37
CA CYS A 92 -15.33 18.01 -8.70
C CYS A 92 -14.56 19.31 -8.99
N ALA A 93 -14.61 20.27 -8.05
CA ALA A 93 -13.87 21.53 -8.21
C ALA A 93 -12.34 21.33 -8.32
N MET A 94 -11.77 20.33 -7.66
CA MET A 94 -10.36 20.00 -7.78
C MET A 94 -10.02 19.44 -9.18
N PHE A 95 -10.82 18.53 -9.72
CA PHE A 95 -10.64 18.02 -11.08
C PHE A 95 -10.84 19.10 -12.14
N GLU A 96 -11.85 19.96 -11.97
CA GLU A 96 -12.07 21.12 -12.83
C GLU A 96 -10.84 22.06 -12.86
N LYS A 97 -10.24 22.30 -11.69
CA LYS A 97 -9.02 23.08 -11.55
C LYS A 97 -7.82 22.46 -12.27
N GLN A 98 -7.72 21.13 -12.31
CA GLN A 98 -6.73 20.42 -13.13
C GLN A 98 -6.97 20.56 -14.64
N GLY A 99 -8.16 21.01 -15.06
CA GLY A 99 -8.59 21.12 -16.45
C GLY A 99 -9.01 19.79 -17.06
N LEU A 100 -9.43 18.80 -16.24
CA LEU A 100 -10.03 17.56 -16.74
C LEU A 100 -11.43 17.85 -17.31
N ASP A 101 -11.79 17.08 -18.35
CA ASP A 101 -13.13 17.10 -18.91
C ASP A 101 -14.16 16.62 -17.87
N GLU A 102 -15.28 17.35 -17.78
CA GLU A 102 -16.33 17.09 -16.80
C GLU A 102 -16.89 15.67 -16.92
N GLU A 103 -17.13 15.20 -18.14
CA GLU A 103 -17.68 13.85 -18.37
C GLU A 103 -16.72 12.78 -17.81
N ILE A 104 -15.41 12.95 -17.98
CA ILE A 104 -14.39 11.99 -17.53
C ILE A 104 -14.33 11.91 -16.01
N TYR A 105 -14.23 13.04 -15.31
CA TYR A 105 -14.11 12.95 -13.86
C TYR A 105 -15.44 12.60 -13.17
N LEU A 106 -16.59 12.98 -13.71
CA LEU A 106 -17.89 12.56 -13.20
C LEU A 106 -18.10 11.05 -13.37
N GLU A 107 -17.70 10.49 -14.51
CA GLU A 107 -17.71 9.05 -14.74
C GLU A 107 -16.76 8.34 -13.74
N ALA A 108 -15.54 8.83 -13.57
CA ALA A 108 -14.58 8.26 -12.63
C ALA A 108 -15.07 8.29 -11.17
N ILE A 109 -15.72 9.38 -10.75
CA ILE A 109 -16.36 9.48 -9.43
C ILE A 109 -17.52 8.46 -9.30
N ASN A 110 -18.37 8.35 -10.32
CA ASN A 110 -19.47 7.39 -10.29
C ASN A 110 -19.00 5.94 -10.27
N ASN A 111 -17.90 5.63 -10.97
CA ASN A 111 -17.31 4.30 -11.00
C ASN A 111 -16.81 3.84 -9.61
N THR A 112 -16.55 4.75 -8.67
CA THR A 112 -16.26 4.36 -7.28
C THR A 112 -17.45 3.69 -6.60
N ASN A 113 -18.69 4.11 -6.92
CA ASN A 113 -19.90 3.46 -6.43
C ASN A 113 -20.07 2.07 -7.07
N ILE A 114 -19.85 1.96 -8.39
CA ILE A 114 -19.91 0.68 -9.10
C ILE A 114 -18.88 -0.30 -8.52
N MET A 115 -17.66 0.16 -8.24
CA MET A 115 -16.64 -0.65 -7.60
C MET A 115 -17.09 -1.09 -6.19
N ALA A 116 -17.64 -0.19 -5.38
CA ALA A 116 -18.13 -0.52 -4.05
C ALA A 116 -19.28 -1.55 -4.08
N ASP A 117 -20.22 -1.40 -5.02
CA ASP A 117 -21.36 -2.31 -5.19
C ASP A 117 -20.92 -3.69 -5.72
N SER A 118 -19.74 -3.80 -6.33
CA SER A 118 -19.19 -5.08 -6.80
C SER A 118 -18.54 -5.93 -5.71
N VAL A 119 -18.33 -5.36 -4.52
CA VAL A 119 -17.72 -6.08 -3.40
C VAL A 119 -18.74 -7.02 -2.77
N GLU A 120 -18.43 -8.32 -2.78
CA GLU A 120 -19.25 -9.36 -2.15
C GLU A 120 -18.84 -9.55 -0.68
N ASP A 121 -19.78 -10.06 0.13
CA ASP A 121 -19.49 -10.47 1.50
C ASP A 121 -18.47 -11.61 1.49
N PHE A 122 -17.43 -11.51 2.31
CA PHE A 122 -16.41 -12.54 2.45
C PHE A 122 -15.98 -12.70 3.92
N GLU A 123 -15.54 -13.89 4.25
CA GLU A 123 -14.93 -14.17 5.55
C GLU A 123 -13.42 -14.30 5.38
N LEU A 124 -12.67 -13.60 6.24
CA LEU A 124 -11.22 -13.74 6.30
C LEU A 124 -10.85 -15.07 6.96
N ASP A 125 -10.03 -15.86 6.28
CA ASP A 125 -9.41 -17.01 6.90
C ASP A 125 -8.34 -16.53 7.93
N THR A 126 -8.73 -16.53 9.19
CA THR A 126 -7.90 -16.09 10.33
C THR A 126 -7.05 -17.25 10.91
N SER A 127 -7.07 -18.41 10.30
CA SER A 127 -6.23 -19.54 10.73
C SER A 127 -4.73 -19.20 10.62
N PHE A 128 -3.95 -19.73 11.54
CA PHE A 128 -2.49 -19.61 11.46
C PHE A 128 -1.98 -20.36 10.23
N LYS A 129 -1.22 -19.65 9.39
CA LYS A 129 -0.61 -20.20 8.16
C LYS A 129 0.91 -20.13 8.27
N TYR A 130 1.48 -21.15 8.88
CA TYR A 130 2.93 -21.33 8.87
C TYR A 130 3.34 -21.99 7.54
N PRO A 131 4.40 -21.49 6.88
CA PRO A 131 4.93 -22.17 5.71
C PRO A 131 5.45 -23.56 6.09
N ILE A 132 4.96 -24.59 5.44
CA ILE A 132 5.45 -25.95 5.55
C ILE A 132 6.58 -26.10 4.53
N LEU A 133 7.83 -26.14 4.99
CA LEU A 133 9.01 -26.18 4.11
C LEU A 133 9.50 -27.60 3.86
N TYR A 134 9.36 -28.49 4.83
CA TYR A 134 9.89 -29.86 4.81
C TYR A 134 8.83 -30.93 5.13
N GLY A 135 7.53 -30.55 5.05
CA GLY A 135 6.42 -31.44 5.35
C GLY A 135 6.42 -31.90 6.80
N GLU A 136 6.25 -33.20 7.04
CA GLU A 136 6.21 -33.79 8.40
C GLU A 136 7.54 -33.67 9.16
N GLN A 137 8.61 -33.27 8.50
CA GLN A 137 9.95 -33.15 9.11
C GLN A 137 10.25 -31.75 9.64
N ASP A 138 9.35 -30.77 9.46
CA ASP A 138 9.58 -29.37 9.83
C ASP A 138 10.02 -29.21 11.28
N GLU A 139 9.34 -29.87 12.21
CA GLU A 139 9.67 -29.81 13.65
C GLU A 139 11.03 -30.39 13.95
N GLN A 140 11.34 -31.58 13.42
CA GLN A 140 12.62 -32.23 13.62
C GLN A 140 13.77 -31.38 13.10
N ILE A 141 13.64 -30.85 11.87
CA ILE A 141 14.65 -29.99 11.24
C ILE A 141 14.86 -28.72 12.03
N LEU A 142 13.75 -28.10 12.51
CA LEU A 142 13.83 -26.90 13.36
C LEU A 142 14.63 -27.18 14.64
N LEU A 143 14.32 -28.27 15.35
CA LEU A 143 14.99 -28.65 16.59
C LEU A 143 16.47 -28.96 16.36
N GLU A 144 16.82 -29.65 15.28
CA GLU A 144 18.21 -29.92 14.91
C GLU A 144 18.98 -28.60 14.66
N ARG A 145 18.45 -27.71 13.87
CA ARG A 145 19.05 -26.37 13.59
C ARG A 145 19.19 -25.52 14.86
N LEU A 146 18.19 -25.53 15.73
CA LEU A 146 18.26 -24.81 17.01
C LEU A 146 19.38 -25.33 17.88
N ARG A 147 19.53 -26.69 18.00
CA ARG A 147 20.59 -27.31 18.78
C ARG A 147 21.99 -27.07 18.21
N GLU A 148 22.13 -27.08 16.89
CA GLU A 148 23.40 -26.74 16.23
C GLU A 148 23.78 -25.28 16.49
N LYS A 149 22.84 -24.33 16.26
CA LYS A 149 23.09 -22.92 16.48
C LYS A 149 23.34 -22.58 17.95
N TYR A 150 22.70 -23.27 18.86
CA TYR A 150 22.94 -23.11 20.28
C TYR A 150 24.39 -23.51 20.64
N LYS A 151 24.86 -24.69 20.21
CA LYS A 151 26.24 -25.15 20.42
C LYS A 151 27.25 -24.17 19.80
N GLU A 152 26.99 -23.70 18.58
CA GLU A 152 27.84 -22.74 17.88
C GLU A 152 27.96 -21.42 18.68
N LYS A 153 26.83 -20.89 19.18
CA LYS A 153 26.82 -19.64 19.94
C LYS A 153 27.52 -19.75 21.30
N ILE A 154 27.43 -20.89 21.99
CA ILE A 154 28.20 -21.13 23.20
C ILE A 154 29.70 -21.24 22.89
N ALA A 155 30.07 -21.97 21.82
CA ALA A 155 31.47 -22.09 21.42
C ALA A 155 32.13 -20.77 21.04
N LYS A 156 31.36 -19.87 20.44
CA LYS A 156 31.78 -18.50 20.08
C LYS A 156 31.74 -17.52 21.25
N GLY A 157 31.27 -17.90 22.43
CA GLY A 157 31.13 -17.02 23.59
C GLY A 157 30.03 -15.96 23.47
N ILE A 158 29.11 -16.13 22.50
CA ILE A 158 27.94 -15.22 22.32
C ILE A 158 26.92 -15.48 23.42
N ILE A 159 26.72 -16.74 23.81
CA ILE A 159 25.94 -17.15 24.98
C ILE A 159 26.93 -17.44 26.11
N ASP A 160 26.79 -16.70 27.22
CA ASP A 160 27.57 -16.94 28.40
C ASP A 160 27.26 -18.36 28.97
N LYS A 161 28.31 -19.07 29.38
CA LYS A 161 28.17 -20.41 29.92
C LYS A 161 27.29 -20.47 31.18
N SER A 162 27.23 -19.39 31.96
CA SER A 162 26.37 -19.29 33.14
C SER A 162 24.88 -19.34 32.79
N HIS A 163 24.50 -18.88 31.61
CA HIS A 163 23.12 -18.90 31.10
C HIS A 163 22.81 -20.10 30.17
N ALA A 164 23.80 -20.96 29.93
CA ALA A 164 23.64 -22.07 28.98
C ALA A 164 22.44 -22.97 29.33
N LYS A 165 22.20 -23.24 30.63
CA LYS A 165 21.08 -24.08 31.06
C LYS A 165 19.72 -23.42 30.71
N GLU A 166 19.57 -22.12 30.96
CA GLU A 166 18.34 -21.37 30.68
C GLU A 166 17.98 -21.42 29.20
N TYR A 167 18.93 -21.14 28.31
CA TYR A 167 18.72 -21.22 26.86
C TYR A 167 18.46 -22.65 26.38
N GLY A 168 19.12 -23.67 27.00
CA GLY A 168 18.90 -25.08 26.68
C GLY A 168 17.50 -25.55 27.07
N ASP A 169 16.94 -25.06 28.14
CA ASP A 169 15.59 -25.38 28.58
C ASP A 169 14.53 -24.74 27.68
N LYS A 170 14.75 -23.50 27.22
CA LYS A 170 13.91 -22.83 26.22
C LYS A 170 13.83 -23.53 24.84
N ILE A 171 14.87 -24.28 24.46
CA ILE A 171 14.87 -25.07 23.21
C ILE A 171 14.01 -26.33 23.34
N LYS A 172 13.70 -26.77 24.55
CA LYS A 172 12.89 -27.98 24.81
C LYS A 172 11.39 -27.65 24.95
N GLU A 173 11.05 -26.38 25.27
CA GLU A 173 9.68 -25.87 25.27
C GLU A 173 9.13 -25.72 23.86
#